data_01d1f4710fe253ed715667d17a848d5e
#
_entry.id   01d1f4710fe253ed715667d17a848d5e
#
_cell.length_a   1.000
_cell.length_b   1.000
_cell.length_c   1.000
_cell.angle_alpha   90.00
_cell.angle_beta   90.00
_cell.angle_gamma   90.00
#
_symmetry.space_group_name_H-M   'P 1'
#
loop_
_entity.id
_entity.type
_entity.pdbx_description
1 polymer ?
#
loop_
_entity_poly.entity_id
_entity_poly.type
_entity_poly.pdbx_seq_one_letter_code
_entity_poly.pdbx_strand_id
1 'polypeptide(L)'
;VSATLPGGSPETMATSVAAPLEHQFTRIAGVTEMTSTSMLGSANITLQFDLSRNIDGAARDVQAAIMAARSELPTTLPNSPTYRKINPADAPVLILSLTSDLVSRGRMYDVASSILQQKLSQIEGVGQVTVGGGSLPAIRVDLNPTALNSYGIGLGDVRRMLSSTNVNRPKGQLSDGKRTWEVRTNDQLHTVEDYLPLIVSYREGRAVRLSDIATVEQSVEDLRTSGVANGVPAVLIIINRQPGANIIETVDRVRAILPQLEASIPGSMTLKVVVDRTPVIRASLHDVERTLAISVCLVILVVFLFLRDIRATLIPCVAVPVSLISTFGVMYLFDYSLDNLSLMALTIATGFVVDDAIVVLENISRYREQGMAPMQAALRGAREITFTVLSMTVSLVAVFLPILFMGGMMGRLFREFAVTLSVAILVSLVVSLTTTPMMCARVLKPEAGRIHGRWYRMSERFFEGLRGGYAGSLGWVLRHPRGMLVLTLATMAFSIY
;
A
#
# COMPACT_ATOMS: atom_id res chain seq x y z
N VAL A 1 -2.92 4.42 -19.34
CA VAL A 1 -3.76 4.16 -20.52
C VAL A 1 -3.06 3.14 -21.38
N SER A 2 -3.80 2.15 -21.87
CA SER A 2 -3.26 1.11 -22.75
C SER A 2 -4.14 0.96 -24.00
N ALA A 3 -3.51 0.74 -25.14
CA ALA A 3 -4.15 0.49 -26.42
C ALA A 3 -3.43 -0.67 -27.12
N THR A 4 -4.19 -1.53 -27.78
CA THR A 4 -3.66 -2.70 -28.51
C THR A 4 -4.10 -2.68 -29.96
N LEU A 5 -3.16 -2.76 -30.89
CA LEU A 5 -3.37 -2.88 -32.32
C LEU A 5 -2.53 -4.07 -32.84
N PRO A 6 -3.12 -5.27 -32.95
CA PRO A 6 -2.39 -6.46 -33.40
C PRO A 6 -1.69 -6.25 -34.74
N GLY A 7 -0.41 -6.56 -34.81
CA GLY A 7 0.41 -6.38 -36.00
C GLY A 7 0.95 -4.97 -36.25
N GLY A 8 0.62 -3.99 -35.37
CA GLY A 8 1.20 -2.65 -35.47
C GLY A 8 2.67 -2.62 -35.11
N SER A 9 3.53 -2.03 -35.96
CA SER A 9 4.94 -1.81 -35.60
C SER A 9 5.05 -0.79 -34.47
N PRO A 10 6.16 -0.75 -33.70
CA PRO A 10 6.36 0.27 -32.68
C PRO A 10 6.21 1.70 -33.20
N GLU A 11 6.66 2.00 -34.41
CA GLU A 11 6.51 3.30 -35.07
C GLU A 11 5.03 3.59 -35.38
N THR A 12 4.28 2.59 -35.90
CA THR A 12 2.85 2.72 -36.14
C THR A 12 2.10 2.96 -34.84
N MET A 13 2.46 2.23 -33.78
CA MET A 13 1.88 2.42 -32.45
C MET A 13 2.17 3.82 -31.88
N ALA A 14 3.40 4.31 -32.08
CA ALA A 14 3.78 5.65 -31.63
C ALA A 14 3.03 6.76 -32.39
N THR A 15 3.01 6.68 -33.74
CA THR A 15 2.47 7.77 -34.56
C THR A 15 0.95 7.75 -34.70
N SER A 16 0.35 6.56 -34.84
CA SER A 16 -1.07 6.44 -35.14
C SER A 16 -1.94 6.18 -33.88
N VAL A 17 -1.35 5.76 -32.77
CA VAL A 17 -2.10 5.45 -31.55
C VAL A 17 -1.66 6.32 -30.37
N ALA A 18 -0.35 6.36 -30.05
CA ALA A 18 0.12 7.13 -28.90
C ALA A 18 0.01 8.64 -29.13
N ALA A 19 0.53 9.16 -30.23
CA ALA A 19 0.55 10.60 -30.50
C ALA A 19 -0.84 11.27 -30.49
N PRO A 20 -1.90 10.72 -31.10
CA PRO A 20 -3.26 11.28 -30.99
C PRO A 20 -3.77 11.31 -29.54
N LEU A 21 -3.50 10.27 -28.76
CA LEU A 21 -3.88 10.21 -27.34
C LEU A 21 -3.09 11.25 -26.52
N GLU A 22 -1.78 11.31 -26.69
CA GLU A 22 -0.90 12.27 -26.04
C GLU A 22 -1.34 13.70 -26.28
N HIS A 23 -1.68 14.03 -27.53
CA HIS A 23 -2.17 15.35 -27.89
C HIS A 23 -3.44 15.75 -27.12
N GLN A 24 -4.36 14.83 -26.89
CA GLN A 24 -5.55 15.09 -26.07
C GLN A 24 -5.21 15.14 -24.58
N PHE A 25 -4.28 14.33 -24.10
CA PHE A 25 -3.90 14.29 -22.68
C PHE A 25 -3.12 15.53 -22.23
N THR A 26 -2.38 16.21 -23.11
CA THR A 26 -1.71 17.48 -22.78
C THR A 26 -2.68 18.59 -22.35
N ARG A 27 -3.97 18.47 -22.68
CA ARG A 27 -5.01 19.43 -22.32
C ARG A 27 -5.58 19.20 -20.92
N ILE A 28 -5.22 18.09 -20.29
CA ILE A 28 -5.74 17.75 -18.97
C ILE A 28 -4.99 18.54 -17.90
N ALA A 29 -5.72 19.32 -17.10
CA ALA A 29 -5.12 20.11 -16.04
C ALA A 29 -4.50 19.22 -14.95
N GLY A 30 -3.34 19.62 -14.41
CA GLY A 30 -2.67 18.94 -13.30
C GLY A 30 -1.87 17.71 -13.71
N VAL A 31 -1.65 17.45 -14.99
CA VAL A 31 -0.65 16.47 -15.45
C VAL A 31 0.73 17.09 -15.25
N THR A 32 1.57 16.42 -14.47
CA THR A 32 2.96 16.84 -14.18
C THR A 32 3.96 16.14 -15.07
N GLU A 33 3.66 14.90 -15.45
CA GLU A 33 4.52 14.08 -16.31
C GLU A 33 3.67 13.15 -17.16
N MET A 34 4.08 12.96 -18.42
CA MET A 34 3.48 12.00 -19.33
C MET A 34 4.60 11.22 -20.02
N THR A 35 4.55 9.89 -19.86
CA THR A 35 5.49 8.98 -20.53
C THR A 35 4.73 7.98 -21.38
N SER A 36 5.22 7.70 -22.57
CA SER A 36 4.64 6.69 -23.45
C SER A 36 5.68 5.63 -23.85
N THR A 37 5.22 4.41 -23.97
CA THR A 37 6.00 3.27 -24.43
C THR A 37 5.24 2.56 -25.53
N SER A 38 5.80 2.56 -26.74
CA SER A 38 5.23 1.89 -27.90
C SER A 38 6.03 0.64 -28.23
N MET A 39 5.33 -0.49 -28.25
CA MET A 39 5.88 -1.82 -28.55
C MET A 39 5.12 -2.44 -29.73
N LEU A 40 5.57 -3.60 -30.19
CA LEU A 40 4.87 -4.32 -31.24
C LEU A 40 3.43 -4.63 -30.81
N GLY A 41 2.46 -4.02 -31.47
CA GLY A 41 1.03 -4.25 -31.23
C GLY A 41 0.46 -3.61 -29.96
N SER A 42 1.24 -2.84 -29.17
CA SER A 42 0.74 -2.20 -27.96
C SER A 42 1.36 -0.83 -27.69
N ALA A 43 0.57 0.07 -27.16
CA ALA A 43 1.02 1.37 -26.64
C ALA A 43 0.54 1.55 -25.20
N ASN A 44 1.43 1.96 -24.31
CA ASN A 44 1.14 2.27 -22.92
C ASN A 44 1.53 3.72 -22.64
N ILE A 45 0.59 4.51 -22.14
CA ILE A 45 0.80 5.92 -21.77
C ILE A 45 0.54 6.05 -20.26
N THR A 46 1.52 6.53 -19.53
CA THR A 46 1.42 6.81 -18.10
C THR A 46 1.31 8.30 -17.89
N LEU A 47 0.25 8.72 -17.19
CA LEU A 47 0.01 10.11 -16.81
C LEU A 47 0.21 10.23 -15.31
N GLN A 48 1.11 11.09 -14.90
CA GLN A 48 1.30 11.45 -13.50
C GLN A 48 0.61 12.79 -13.23
N PHE A 49 -0.16 12.81 -12.15
CA PHE A 49 -0.90 14.02 -11.74
C PHE A 49 -0.27 14.63 -10.49
N ASP A 50 -0.50 15.93 -10.32
CA ASP A 50 -0.15 16.62 -9.09
C ASP A 50 -0.80 15.94 -7.87
N LEU A 51 -0.07 15.88 -6.75
CA LEU A 51 -0.51 15.22 -5.53
C LEU A 51 -1.76 15.85 -4.90
N SER A 52 -2.05 17.11 -5.21
CA SER A 52 -3.25 17.82 -4.74
C SER A 52 -4.51 17.44 -5.55
N ARG A 53 -4.32 16.83 -6.72
CA ARG A 53 -5.42 16.50 -7.63
C ARG A 53 -6.16 15.24 -7.20
N ASN A 54 -7.49 15.32 -7.18
CA ASN A 54 -8.32 14.14 -6.96
C ASN A 54 -8.22 13.19 -8.15
N ILE A 55 -7.79 11.94 -7.90
CA ILE A 55 -7.55 10.92 -8.93
C ILE A 55 -8.84 10.49 -9.65
N ASP A 56 -10.00 10.57 -9.02
CA ASP A 56 -11.28 10.23 -9.66
C ASP A 56 -11.71 11.31 -10.65
N GLY A 57 -11.43 12.58 -10.34
CA GLY A 57 -11.56 13.68 -11.27
C GLY A 57 -10.63 13.53 -12.48
N ALA A 58 -9.36 13.24 -12.22
CA ALA A 58 -8.36 13.00 -13.26
C ALA A 58 -8.76 11.82 -14.18
N ALA A 59 -9.27 10.74 -13.60
CA ALA A 59 -9.73 9.58 -14.37
C ALA A 59 -10.90 9.90 -15.33
N ARG A 60 -11.83 10.75 -14.89
CA ARG A 60 -12.92 11.23 -15.77
C ARG A 60 -12.40 12.06 -16.93
N ASP A 61 -11.43 12.94 -16.66
CA ASP A 61 -10.82 13.77 -17.72
C ASP A 61 -10.03 12.91 -18.71
N VAL A 62 -9.30 11.89 -18.23
CA VAL A 62 -8.62 10.92 -19.11
C VAL A 62 -9.62 10.17 -19.97
N GLN A 63 -10.75 9.73 -19.42
CA GLN A 63 -11.81 9.07 -20.18
C GLN A 63 -12.38 10.00 -21.25
N ALA A 64 -12.65 11.25 -20.92
CA ALA A 64 -13.14 12.26 -21.87
C ALA A 64 -12.12 12.50 -23.01
N ALA A 65 -10.82 12.59 -22.68
CA ALA A 65 -9.76 12.75 -23.67
C ALA A 65 -9.60 11.52 -24.58
N ILE A 66 -9.75 10.28 -24.06
CA ILE A 66 -9.79 9.06 -24.87
C ILE A 66 -10.95 9.12 -25.86
N MET A 67 -12.13 9.58 -25.43
CA MET A 67 -13.30 9.71 -26.29
C MET A 67 -13.09 10.79 -27.37
N ALA A 68 -12.44 11.90 -27.01
CA ALA A 68 -12.09 12.96 -27.98
C ALA A 68 -11.09 12.48 -29.04
N ALA A 69 -10.10 11.66 -28.64
CA ALA A 69 -9.12 11.10 -29.56
C ALA A 69 -9.70 10.05 -30.53
N ARG A 70 -10.89 9.53 -30.28
CA ARG A 70 -11.44 8.36 -31.01
C ARG A 70 -11.52 8.55 -32.52
N SER A 71 -11.81 9.76 -32.99
CA SER A 71 -11.87 10.07 -34.42
C SER A 71 -10.50 10.10 -35.11
N GLU A 72 -9.44 10.29 -34.33
CA GLU A 72 -8.06 10.34 -34.82
C GLU A 72 -7.36 8.97 -34.75
N LEU A 73 -7.96 8.01 -34.02
CA LEU A 73 -7.42 6.66 -33.87
C LEU A 73 -7.75 5.76 -35.06
N PRO A 74 -6.89 4.77 -35.39
CA PRO A 74 -7.15 3.83 -36.47
C PRO A 74 -8.47 3.08 -36.27
N THR A 75 -9.28 2.99 -37.32
CA THR A 75 -10.55 2.22 -37.32
C THR A 75 -10.34 0.73 -37.16
N THR A 76 -9.12 0.25 -37.40
CA THR A 76 -8.69 -1.15 -37.20
C THR A 76 -8.39 -1.51 -35.76
N LEU A 77 -8.47 -0.55 -34.83
CA LEU A 77 -8.29 -0.82 -33.40
C LEU A 77 -9.42 -1.75 -32.91
N PRO A 78 -9.11 -2.97 -32.42
CA PRO A 78 -10.16 -3.92 -32.05
C PRO A 78 -10.97 -3.45 -30.82
N ASN A 79 -10.33 -2.74 -29.91
CA ASN A 79 -10.95 -2.19 -28.71
C ASN A 79 -10.55 -0.73 -28.51
N SER A 80 -11.43 0.06 -27.90
CA SER A 80 -11.08 1.41 -27.46
C SER A 80 -9.96 1.35 -26.40
N PRO A 81 -9.07 2.36 -26.34
CA PRO A 81 -8.06 2.45 -25.30
C PRO A 81 -8.70 2.39 -23.92
N THR A 82 -8.07 1.65 -23.02
CA THR A 82 -8.51 1.49 -21.64
C THR A 82 -7.59 2.22 -20.70
N TYR A 83 -8.11 2.68 -19.58
CA TYR A 83 -7.29 3.31 -18.54
C TYR A 83 -7.48 2.59 -17.19
N ARG A 84 -6.49 2.70 -16.33
CA ARG A 84 -6.57 2.26 -14.94
C ARG A 84 -5.88 3.28 -14.05
N LYS A 85 -6.40 3.44 -12.85
CA LYS A 85 -5.72 4.19 -11.79
C LYS A 85 -4.61 3.31 -11.22
N ILE A 86 -3.43 3.84 -11.07
CA ILE A 86 -2.28 3.17 -10.48
C ILE A 86 -1.74 4.07 -9.39
N ASN A 87 -1.61 3.52 -8.20
CA ASN A 87 -0.76 4.11 -7.18
C ASN A 87 0.60 3.39 -7.25
N PRO A 88 1.71 4.06 -7.57
CA PRO A 88 3.03 3.43 -7.63
C PRO A 88 3.44 2.75 -6.33
N ALA A 89 2.88 3.22 -5.19
CA ALA A 89 3.11 2.61 -3.88
C ALA A 89 2.32 1.30 -3.66
N ASP A 90 1.28 1.04 -4.47
CA ASP A 90 0.44 -0.16 -4.36
C ASP A 90 1.03 -1.32 -5.15
N ALA A 91 2.12 -1.87 -4.65
CA ALA A 91 2.62 -3.13 -5.18
C ALA A 91 1.64 -4.29 -4.87
N PRO A 92 1.65 -5.38 -5.67
CA PRO A 92 0.81 -6.54 -5.43
C PRO A 92 0.92 -7.04 -3.99
N VAL A 93 -0.22 -7.33 -3.37
CA VAL A 93 -0.26 -7.82 -1.98
C VAL A 93 -0.04 -9.32 -1.90
N LEU A 94 -0.48 -10.04 -2.96
CA LEU A 94 -0.35 -11.48 -3.07
C LEU A 94 -0.16 -11.86 -4.55
N ILE A 95 0.73 -12.82 -4.81
CA ILE A 95 0.90 -13.43 -6.14
C ILE A 95 0.76 -14.94 -5.99
N LEU A 96 -0.17 -15.50 -6.74
CA LEU A 96 -0.36 -16.94 -6.83
C LEU A 96 0.25 -17.45 -8.13
N SER A 97 0.77 -18.67 -8.13
CA SER A 97 1.19 -19.40 -9.32
C SER A 97 0.30 -20.59 -9.57
N LEU A 98 -0.12 -20.76 -10.79
CA LEU A 98 -0.79 -21.96 -11.28
C LEU A 98 0.17 -22.74 -12.17
N THR A 99 0.51 -23.95 -11.76
CA THR A 99 1.47 -24.83 -12.46
C THR A 99 0.84 -26.17 -12.78
N SER A 100 1.31 -26.81 -13.83
CA SER A 100 0.96 -28.18 -14.21
C SER A 100 2.02 -28.77 -15.12
N ASP A 101 2.29 -30.05 -14.95
CA ASP A 101 3.16 -30.82 -15.85
C ASP A 101 2.38 -31.47 -16.99
N LEU A 102 1.05 -31.56 -16.90
CA LEU A 102 0.17 -32.29 -17.84
C LEU A 102 -0.67 -31.33 -18.69
N VAL A 103 -0.91 -30.12 -18.26
CA VAL A 103 -1.83 -29.19 -18.91
C VAL A 103 -1.06 -28.08 -19.61
N SER A 104 -1.44 -27.76 -20.85
CA SER A 104 -0.83 -26.68 -21.61
C SER A 104 -1.00 -25.31 -20.94
N ARG A 105 -0.05 -24.41 -21.16
CA ARG A 105 -0.04 -23.05 -20.59
C ARG A 105 -1.31 -22.27 -20.97
N GLY A 106 -1.77 -22.39 -22.20
CA GLY A 106 -3.00 -21.74 -22.65
C GLY A 106 -4.22 -22.21 -21.85
N ARG A 107 -4.33 -23.50 -21.58
CA ARG A 107 -5.43 -24.06 -20.79
C ARG A 107 -5.33 -23.64 -19.32
N MET A 108 -4.11 -23.56 -18.76
CA MET A 108 -3.92 -23.00 -17.43
C MET A 108 -4.35 -21.54 -17.35
N TYR A 109 -4.01 -20.74 -18.37
CA TYR A 109 -4.41 -19.34 -18.46
C TYR A 109 -5.94 -19.19 -18.57
N ASP A 110 -6.59 -20.01 -19.37
CA ASP A 110 -8.04 -20.04 -19.50
C ASP A 110 -8.73 -20.32 -18.14
N VAL A 111 -8.27 -21.33 -17.41
CA VAL A 111 -8.79 -21.64 -16.06
C VAL A 111 -8.50 -20.48 -15.08
N ALA A 112 -7.31 -19.91 -15.13
CA ALA A 112 -6.95 -18.79 -14.26
C ALA A 112 -7.81 -17.55 -14.52
N SER A 113 -8.09 -17.22 -15.79
CA SER A 113 -8.88 -16.04 -16.17
C SER A 113 -10.39 -16.24 -16.02
N SER A 114 -10.90 -17.43 -16.33
CA SER A 114 -12.34 -17.70 -16.31
C SER A 114 -12.86 -18.08 -14.92
N ILE A 115 -12.05 -18.72 -14.07
CA ILE A 115 -12.47 -19.22 -12.75
C ILE A 115 -11.82 -18.42 -11.64
N LEU A 116 -10.47 -18.44 -11.57
CA LEU A 116 -9.75 -17.89 -10.43
C LEU A 116 -9.84 -16.37 -10.37
N GLN A 117 -9.61 -15.69 -11.48
CA GLN A 117 -9.70 -14.22 -11.55
C GLN A 117 -11.08 -13.72 -11.15
N GLN A 118 -12.16 -14.35 -11.63
CA GLN A 118 -13.52 -13.93 -11.34
C GLN A 118 -13.85 -14.08 -9.85
N LYS A 119 -13.54 -15.23 -9.26
CA LYS A 119 -13.79 -15.47 -7.83
C LYS A 119 -12.95 -14.57 -6.92
N LEU A 120 -11.66 -14.39 -7.24
CA LEU A 120 -10.76 -13.53 -6.48
C LEU A 120 -11.15 -12.05 -6.55
N SER A 121 -11.65 -11.58 -7.70
CA SER A 121 -12.09 -10.20 -7.88
C SER A 121 -13.36 -9.83 -7.09
N GLN A 122 -14.11 -10.82 -6.60
CA GLN A 122 -15.31 -10.60 -5.78
C GLN A 122 -15.02 -10.46 -4.29
N ILE A 123 -13.77 -10.69 -3.87
CA ILE A 123 -13.39 -10.61 -2.46
C ILE A 123 -13.30 -9.14 -2.04
N GLU A 124 -13.92 -8.82 -0.94
CA GLU A 124 -13.84 -7.49 -0.34
C GLU A 124 -12.39 -7.12 0.00
N GLY A 125 -11.97 -5.92 -0.42
CA GLY A 125 -10.60 -5.42 -0.27
C GLY A 125 -9.70 -5.74 -1.47
N VAL A 126 -10.10 -6.66 -2.38
CA VAL A 126 -9.39 -6.89 -3.65
C VAL A 126 -9.80 -5.82 -4.65
N GLY A 127 -8.84 -5.07 -5.17
CA GLY A 127 -9.06 -4.02 -6.15
C GLY A 127 -8.94 -4.50 -7.58
N GLN A 128 -7.92 -5.29 -7.85
CA GLN A 128 -7.66 -5.81 -9.19
C GLN A 128 -6.98 -7.18 -9.10
N VAL A 129 -7.41 -8.08 -9.97
CA VAL A 129 -6.75 -9.37 -10.20
C VAL A 129 -6.29 -9.40 -11.66
N THR A 130 -5.00 -9.59 -11.88
CA THR A 130 -4.41 -9.67 -13.22
C THR A 130 -3.81 -11.06 -13.41
N VAL A 131 -4.14 -11.69 -14.54
CA VAL A 131 -3.54 -12.95 -14.93
C VAL A 131 -2.42 -12.67 -15.93
N GLY A 132 -1.24 -13.24 -15.68
CA GLY A 132 -0.05 -13.05 -16.52
C GLY A 132 0.71 -14.37 -16.72
N GLY A 133 1.75 -14.33 -17.54
CA GLY A 133 2.60 -15.50 -17.77
C GLY A 133 2.07 -16.51 -18.77
N GLY A 134 0.96 -16.20 -19.45
CA GLY A 134 0.36 -16.99 -20.52
C GLY A 134 -0.62 -16.14 -21.31
N SER A 135 -1.29 -16.74 -22.28
CA SER A 135 -2.38 -16.15 -23.04
C SER A 135 -3.45 -17.19 -23.37
N LEU A 136 -4.60 -16.73 -23.85
CA LEU A 136 -5.72 -17.62 -24.18
C LEU A 136 -5.34 -18.67 -25.22
N PRO A 137 -5.93 -19.86 -25.13
CA PRO A 137 -5.83 -20.88 -26.20
C PRO A 137 -6.34 -20.30 -27.53
N ALA A 138 -5.62 -20.56 -28.61
CA ALA A 138 -6.00 -20.13 -29.93
C ALA A 138 -5.59 -21.17 -30.98
N ILE A 139 -6.34 -21.23 -32.08
CA ILE A 139 -5.90 -21.93 -33.26
C ILE A 139 -5.01 -21.01 -34.06
N ARG A 140 -3.77 -21.44 -34.26
CA ARG A 140 -2.76 -20.70 -35.01
C ARG A 140 -2.73 -21.23 -36.44
N VAL A 141 -2.72 -20.29 -37.38
CA VAL A 141 -2.61 -20.56 -38.81
C VAL A 141 -1.32 -19.89 -39.30
N ASP A 142 -0.29 -20.69 -39.50
CA ASP A 142 1.00 -20.23 -40.02
C ASP A 142 1.03 -20.41 -41.54
N LEU A 143 0.96 -19.28 -42.25
CA LEU A 143 0.84 -19.27 -43.72
C LEU A 143 2.22 -19.50 -44.36
N ASN A 144 2.24 -20.33 -45.41
CA ASN A 144 3.43 -20.57 -46.24
C ASN A 144 3.46 -19.53 -47.39
N PRO A 145 4.39 -18.53 -47.37
CA PRO A 145 4.44 -17.51 -48.38
C PRO A 145 4.68 -18.04 -49.81
N THR A 146 5.48 -19.11 -49.93
CA THR A 146 5.79 -19.72 -51.21
C THR A 146 4.54 -20.37 -51.81
N ALA A 147 3.78 -21.13 -51.01
CA ALA A 147 2.53 -21.73 -51.46
C ALA A 147 1.50 -20.65 -51.82
N LEU A 148 1.33 -19.60 -51.01
CA LEU A 148 0.46 -18.47 -51.31
C LEU A 148 0.78 -17.83 -52.65
N ASN A 149 2.07 -17.60 -52.93
CA ASN A 149 2.52 -17.01 -54.19
C ASN A 149 2.25 -17.94 -55.38
N SER A 150 2.48 -19.24 -55.22
CA SER A 150 2.21 -20.26 -56.26
C SER A 150 0.73 -20.33 -56.66
N TYR A 151 -0.18 -20.16 -55.69
CA TYR A 151 -1.62 -20.12 -55.94
C TYR A 151 -2.14 -18.72 -56.25
N GLY A 152 -1.32 -17.65 -56.21
CA GLY A 152 -1.72 -16.27 -56.43
C GLY A 152 -2.76 -15.78 -55.42
N ILE A 153 -2.64 -16.18 -54.14
CA ILE A 153 -3.56 -15.85 -53.06
C ILE A 153 -2.92 -14.80 -52.17
N GLY A 154 -3.60 -13.67 -51.94
CA GLY A 154 -3.13 -12.63 -51.06
C GLY A 154 -3.35 -12.95 -49.56
N LEU A 155 -2.45 -12.47 -48.68
CA LEU A 155 -2.61 -12.61 -47.23
C LEU A 155 -3.95 -12.01 -46.72
N GLY A 156 -4.40 -10.93 -47.36
CA GLY A 156 -5.68 -10.28 -47.04
C GLY A 156 -6.89 -11.12 -47.36
N ASP A 157 -6.79 -12.01 -48.37
CA ASP A 157 -7.88 -12.91 -48.73
C ASP A 157 -8.05 -14.03 -47.70
N VAL A 158 -6.93 -14.60 -47.26
CA VAL A 158 -6.93 -15.59 -46.17
C VAL A 158 -7.47 -14.99 -44.86
N ARG A 159 -7.02 -13.78 -44.50
CA ARG A 159 -7.52 -13.09 -43.33
C ARG A 159 -9.02 -12.85 -43.38
N ARG A 160 -9.53 -12.35 -44.52
CA ARG A 160 -10.98 -12.14 -44.72
C ARG A 160 -11.77 -13.44 -44.61
N MET A 161 -11.28 -14.51 -45.22
CA MET A 161 -11.91 -15.81 -45.16
C MET A 161 -11.99 -16.32 -43.72
N LEU A 162 -10.89 -16.35 -42.98
CA LEU A 162 -10.86 -16.79 -41.59
C LEU A 162 -11.78 -15.93 -40.69
N SER A 163 -11.78 -14.62 -40.87
CA SER A 163 -12.63 -13.70 -40.07
C SER A 163 -14.12 -13.83 -40.40
N SER A 164 -14.47 -14.30 -41.63
CA SER A 164 -15.86 -14.49 -42.03
C SER A 164 -16.41 -15.89 -41.74
N THR A 165 -15.52 -16.87 -41.58
CA THR A 165 -15.91 -18.29 -41.43
C THR A 165 -16.26 -18.62 -39.97
N ASN A 166 -15.51 -18.08 -39.01
CA ASN A 166 -15.74 -18.35 -37.59
C ASN A 166 -16.41 -17.15 -36.90
N VAL A 167 -17.68 -16.89 -37.22
CA VAL A 167 -18.45 -15.77 -36.69
C VAL A 167 -19.72 -16.24 -36.01
N ASN A 168 -19.88 -15.89 -34.77
CA ASN A 168 -21.13 -16.11 -34.04
C ASN A 168 -22.14 -15.00 -34.39
N ARG A 169 -22.99 -15.28 -35.39
CA ARG A 169 -24.03 -14.35 -35.84
C ARG A 169 -25.42 -14.85 -35.41
N PRO A 170 -26.32 -13.95 -34.97
CA PRO A 170 -27.72 -14.30 -34.76
C PRO A 170 -28.33 -14.85 -36.05
N LYS A 171 -28.98 -16.01 -35.99
CA LYS A 171 -29.64 -16.66 -37.16
C LYS A 171 -31.14 -16.40 -37.19
N GLY A 172 -31.67 -15.72 -36.18
CA GLY A 172 -33.09 -15.44 -36.05
C GLY A 172 -33.89 -16.56 -35.38
N GLN A 173 -35.20 -16.44 -35.48
CA GLN A 173 -36.14 -17.37 -34.84
C GLN A 173 -37.29 -17.70 -35.80
N LEU A 174 -37.86 -18.87 -35.62
CA LEU A 174 -39.09 -19.29 -36.27
C LEU A 174 -40.22 -19.24 -35.23
N SER A 175 -41.36 -18.61 -35.57
CA SER A 175 -42.51 -18.55 -34.71
C SER A 175 -43.79 -18.94 -35.46
N ASP A 176 -44.61 -19.76 -34.84
CA ASP A 176 -45.95 -20.14 -35.35
C ASP A 176 -47.09 -19.38 -34.64
N GLY A 177 -46.73 -18.35 -33.84
CA GLY A 177 -47.67 -17.58 -33.03
C GLY A 177 -47.96 -18.19 -31.64
N LYS A 178 -47.65 -19.45 -31.41
CA LYS A 178 -47.78 -20.16 -30.13
C LYS A 178 -46.43 -20.65 -29.60
N ARG A 179 -45.49 -20.93 -30.45
CA ARG A 179 -44.16 -21.41 -30.11
C ARG A 179 -43.11 -20.65 -30.90
N THR A 180 -41.98 -20.45 -30.28
CA THR A 180 -40.80 -19.81 -30.91
C THR A 180 -39.63 -20.75 -30.81
N TRP A 181 -38.98 -21.03 -31.93
CA TRP A 181 -37.75 -21.82 -32.02
C TRP A 181 -36.60 -20.93 -32.42
N GLU A 182 -35.55 -20.92 -31.60
CA GLU A 182 -34.29 -20.27 -31.93
C GLU A 182 -33.52 -21.10 -32.93
N VAL A 183 -33.09 -20.50 -34.04
CA VAL A 183 -32.27 -21.17 -35.04
C VAL A 183 -30.82 -21.13 -34.59
N ARG A 184 -30.23 -22.30 -34.31
CA ARG A 184 -28.81 -22.46 -34.02
C ARG A 184 -28.13 -23.19 -35.18
N THR A 185 -26.96 -22.72 -35.57
CA THR A 185 -26.09 -23.37 -36.54
C THR A 185 -24.77 -23.76 -35.85
N ASN A 186 -24.17 -24.85 -36.28
CA ASN A 186 -22.89 -25.33 -35.82
C ASN A 186 -21.77 -24.76 -36.72
N ASP A 187 -21.67 -23.43 -36.77
CA ASP A 187 -20.76 -22.71 -37.65
C ASP A 187 -19.52 -22.14 -36.91
N GLN A 188 -19.32 -22.51 -35.67
CA GLN A 188 -18.09 -22.20 -34.93
C GLN A 188 -17.08 -23.34 -35.02
N LEU A 189 -15.87 -23.00 -35.38
CA LEU A 189 -14.75 -23.91 -35.52
C LEU A 189 -13.92 -23.89 -34.23
N HIS A 190 -13.73 -25.04 -33.63
CA HIS A 190 -13.06 -25.15 -32.31
C HIS A 190 -11.79 -25.99 -32.36
N THR A 191 -11.62 -26.83 -33.37
CA THR A 191 -10.50 -27.78 -33.49
C THR A 191 -9.67 -27.52 -34.75
N VAL A 192 -8.44 -27.99 -34.75
CA VAL A 192 -7.54 -27.89 -35.91
C VAL A 192 -8.18 -28.59 -37.14
N GLU A 193 -8.85 -29.70 -36.91
CA GLU A 193 -9.52 -30.53 -37.94
C GLU A 193 -10.64 -29.75 -38.62
N ASP A 194 -11.31 -28.84 -37.93
CA ASP A 194 -12.38 -28.01 -38.51
C ASP A 194 -11.81 -26.93 -39.46
N TYR A 195 -10.59 -26.46 -39.24
CA TYR A 195 -9.95 -25.43 -40.04
C TYR A 195 -9.26 -25.95 -41.29
N LEU A 196 -8.66 -27.15 -41.24
CA LEU A 196 -7.88 -27.71 -42.35
C LEU A 196 -8.66 -27.80 -43.68
N PRO A 197 -9.96 -28.21 -43.70
CA PRO A 197 -10.71 -28.35 -44.95
C PRO A 197 -11.27 -27.04 -45.49
N LEU A 198 -11.09 -25.90 -44.84
CA LEU A 198 -11.63 -24.61 -45.28
C LEU A 198 -11.12 -24.24 -46.66
N ILE A 199 -12.04 -23.88 -47.56
CA ILE A 199 -11.71 -23.44 -48.92
C ILE A 199 -11.38 -21.94 -48.88
N VAL A 200 -10.15 -21.60 -49.24
CA VAL A 200 -9.66 -20.23 -49.28
C VAL A 200 -10.01 -19.57 -50.63
N SER A 201 -9.87 -20.30 -51.74
CA SER A 201 -10.13 -19.80 -53.09
C SER A 201 -10.37 -20.98 -54.06
N TYR A 202 -10.94 -20.67 -55.18
CA TYR A 202 -11.00 -21.59 -56.32
C TYR A 202 -10.01 -21.12 -57.40
N ARG A 203 -9.14 -22.02 -57.88
CA ARG A 203 -8.20 -21.75 -58.96
C ARG A 203 -8.32 -22.83 -60.01
N GLU A 204 -8.52 -22.45 -61.27
CA GLU A 204 -8.68 -23.38 -62.40
C GLU A 204 -9.71 -24.51 -62.14
N GLY A 205 -10.82 -24.16 -61.43
CA GLY A 205 -11.85 -25.10 -61.06
C GLY A 205 -11.53 -26.03 -59.90
N ARG A 206 -10.36 -25.90 -59.27
CA ARG A 206 -9.95 -26.67 -58.08
C ARG A 206 -10.05 -25.83 -56.82
N ALA A 207 -10.55 -26.41 -55.74
CA ALA A 207 -10.61 -25.79 -54.45
C ALA A 207 -9.21 -25.78 -53.81
N VAL A 208 -8.66 -24.61 -53.45
CA VAL A 208 -7.45 -24.48 -52.65
C VAL A 208 -7.88 -24.38 -51.19
N ARG A 209 -7.47 -25.36 -50.40
CA ARG A 209 -7.81 -25.48 -48.98
C ARG A 209 -6.75 -24.79 -48.09
N LEU A 210 -7.13 -24.52 -46.85
CA LEU A 210 -6.22 -23.97 -45.88
C LEU A 210 -5.01 -24.89 -45.62
N SER A 211 -5.24 -26.22 -45.61
CA SER A 211 -4.18 -27.24 -45.52
C SER A 211 -3.12 -27.17 -46.63
N ASP A 212 -3.45 -26.59 -47.80
CA ASP A 212 -2.53 -26.52 -48.94
C ASP A 212 -1.57 -25.33 -48.85
N ILE A 213 -1.91 -24.34 -48.02
CA ILE A 213 -1.20 -23.05 -47.96
C ILE A 213 -0.75 -22.68 -46.54
N ALA A 214 -1.14 -23.47 -45.53
CA ALA A 214 -0.85 -23.16 -44.11
C ALA A 214 -0.65 -24.42 -43.27
N THR A 215 0.12 -24.27 -42.23
CA THR A 215 0.14 -25.21 -41.09
C THR A 215 -0.82 -24.68 -40.01
N VAL A 216 -1.72 -25.53 -39.57
CA VAL A 216 -2.73 -25.21 -38.53
C VAL A 216 -2.40 -26.00 -37.28
N GLU A 217 -2.24 -25.32 -36.15
CA GLU A 217 -1.93 -25.98 -34.89
C GLU A 217 -2.70 -25.35 -33.71
N GLN A 218 -2.93 -26.15 -32.67
CA GLN A 218 -3.48 -25.67 -31.44
C GLN A 218 -2.36 -25.02 -30.63
N SER A 219 -2.50 -23.75 -30.36
CA SER A 219 -1.48 -22.93 -29.74
C SER A 219 -2.08 -21.88 -28.75
N VAL A 220 -1.48 -20.76 -28.62
CA VAL A 220 -1.94 -19.64 -27.79
C VAL A 220 -1.94 -18.35 -28.61
N GLU A 221 -2.75 -17.39 -28.19
CA GLU A 221 -2.89 -16.10 -28.86
C GLU A 221 -1.56 -15.33 -28.94
N ASP A 222 -0.79 -15.31 -27.82
CA ASP A 222 0.53 -14.67 -27.76
C ASP A 222 1.61 -15.66 -27.28
N LEU A 223 2.54 -15.99 -28.18
CA LEU A 223 3.69 -16.86 -27.90
C LEU A 223 4.80 -16.16 -27.11
N ARG A 224 4.82 -14.83 -27.08
CA ARG A 224 5.90 -14.05 -26.48
C ARG A 224 5.73 -13.85 -24.97
N THR A 225 4.52 -14.07 -24.46
CA THR A 225 4.24 -14.00 -23.04
C THR A 225 4.55 -15.32 -22.36
N SER A 226 5.42 -15.30 -21.36
CA SER A 226 5.74 -16.48 -20.55
C SER A 226 5.87 -16.10 -19.08
N GLY A 227 5.43 -16.96 -18.19
CA GLY A 227 5.59 -16.85 -16.75
C GLY A 227 6.38 -18.02 -16.19
N VAL A 228 7.20 -17.74 -15.20
CA VAL A 228 7.98 -18.74 -14.48
C VAL A 228 7.85 -18.47 -12.98
N ALA A 229 7.61 -19.52 -12.22
CA ALA A 229 7.61 -19.47 -10.76
C ALA A 229 8.58 -20.53 -10.22
N ASN A 230 9.62 -20.12 -9.51
CA ASN A 230 10.66 -21.02 -8.97
C ASN A 230 11.29 -21.96 -10.04
N GLY A 231 11.53 -21.44 -11.24
CA GLY A 231 12.13 -22.20 -12.33
C GLY A 231 11.15 -23.08 -13.12
N VAL A 232 9.87 -23.16 -12.73
CA VAL A 232 8.83 -23.95 -13.41
C VAL A 232 7.92 -23.02 -14.22
N PRO A 233 7.53 -23.38 -15.47
CA PRO A 233 6.56 -22.63 -16.24
C PRO A 233 5.23 -22.49 -15.46
N ALA A 234 4.73 -21.27 -15.33
CA ALA A 234 3.57 -20.96 -14.51
C ALA A 234 2.71 -19.86 -15.11
N VAL A 235 1.43 -19.89 -14.82
CA VAL A 235 0.53 -18.75 -14.96
C VAL A 235 0.47 -18.04 -13.61
N LEU A 236 0.68 -16.73 -13.62
CA LEU A 236 0.72 -15.89 -12.41
C LEU A 236 -0.59 -15.14 -12.23
N ILE A 237 -1.13 -15.18 -11.04
CA ILE A 237 -2.33 -14.45 -10.66
C ILE A 237 -1.90 -13.37 -9.66
N ILE A 238 -1.91 -12.14 -10.11
CA ILE A 238 -1.40 -10.97 -9.39
C ILE A 238 -2.59 -10.26 -8.76
N ILE A 239 -2.58 -10.15 -7.43
CA ILE A 239 -3.68 -9.57 -6.65
C ILE A 239 -3.22 -8.24 -6.07
N ASN A 240 -3.92 -7.16 -6.42
CA ASN A 240 -3.75 -5.83 -5.86
C ASN A 240 -4.95 -5.52 -4.96
N ARG A 241 -4.70 -4.78 -3.88
CA ARG A 241 -5.76 -4.33 -2.97
C ARG A 241 -6.53 -3.14 -3.54
N GLN A 242 -7.71 -2.88 -3.01
CA GLN A 242 -8.39 -1.60 -3.20
C GLN A 242 -7.65 -0.48 -2.45
N PRO A 243 -7.63 0.75 -2.99
CA PRO A 243 -7.10 1.90 -2.26
C PRO A 243 -7.78 2.03 -0.89
N GLY A 244 -6.98 2.17 0.18
CA GLY A 244 -7.50 2.26 1.55
C GLY A 244 -7.84 0.93 2.23
N ALA A 245 -7.91 -0.20 1.52
CA ALA A 245 -8.20 -1.49 2.14
C ALA A 245 -7.05 -2.00 3.03
N ASN A 246 -7.38 -2.72 4.09
CA ASN A 246 -6.39 -3.36 4.96
C ASN A 246 -5.72 -4.54 4.25
N ILE A 247 -4.39 -4.48 4.11
CA ILE A 247 -3.60 -5.51 3.40
C ILE A 247 -3.73 -6.88 4.07
N ILE A 248 -3.59 -6.91 5.40
CA ILE A 248 -3.59 -8.16 6.18
C ILE A 248 -4.95 -8.85 6.05
N GLU A 249 -6.01 -8.10 6.27
CA GLU A 249 -7.39 -8.62 6.21
C GLU A 249 -7.77 -9.07 4.81
N THR A 250 -7.38 -8.32 3.78
CA THR A 250 -7.60 -8.69 2.38
C THR A 250 -6.92 -10.02 2.03
N VAL A 251 -5.64 -10.18 2.42
CA VAL A 251 -4.90 -11.42 2.16
C VAL A 251 -5.45 -12.58 2.98
N ASP A 252 -5.89 -12.36 4.21
CA ASP A 252 -6.52 -13.41 5.03
C ASP A 252 -7.83 -13.90 4.40
N ARG A 253 -8.67 -13.00 3.88
CA ARG A 253 -9.89 -13.38 3.13
C ARG A 253 -9.55 -14.18 1.88
N VAL A 254 -8.53 -13.77 1.12
CA VAL A 254 -8.05 -14.53 -0.05
C VAL A 254 -7.57 -15.92 0.38
N ARG A 255 -6.75 -16.02 1.42
CA ARG A 255 -6.24 -17.30 1.93
C ARG A 255 -7.34 -18.23 2.41
N ALA A 256 -8.39 -17.69 3.02
CA ALA A 256 -9.52 -18.48 3.51
C ALA A 256 -10.27 -19.21 2.38
N ILE A 257 -10.30 -18.64 1.16
CA ILE A 257 -10.97 -19.27 0.02
C ILE A 257 -10.03 -20.10 -0.87
N LEU A 258 -8.70 -20.07 -0.65
CA LEU A 258 -7.75 -20.85 -1.47
C LEU A 258 -8.11 -22.35 -1.54
N PRO A 259 -8.48 -23.04 -0.45
CA PRO A 259 -8.86 -24.45 -0.52
C PRO A 259 -10.07 -24.69 -1.43
N GLN A 260 -11.04 -23.78 -1.42
CA GLN A 260 -12.22 -23.85 -2.30
C GLN A 260 -11.84 -23.58 -3.77
N LEU A 261 -10.90 -22.67 -4.00
CA LEU A 261 -10.37 -22.38 -5.34
C LEU A 261 -9.60 -23.59 -5.88
N GLU A 262 -8.76 -24.23 -5.07
CA GLU A 262 -8.05 -25.46 -5.44
C GLU A 262 -9.01 -26.59 -5.80
N ALA A 263 -10.10 -26.74 -5.04
CA ALA A 263 -11.13 -27.73 -5.37
C ALA A 263 -11.92 -27.41 -6.65
N SER A 264 -11.91 -26.17 -7.13
CA SER A 264 -12.64 -25.74 -8.34
C SER A 264 -11.83 -25.82 -9.63
N ILE A 265 -10.55 -26.12 -9.54
CA ILE A 265 -9.65 -26.30 -10.69
C ILE A 265 -9.39 -27.80 -10.93
N PRO A 266 -9.01 -28.19 -12.16
CA PRO A 266 -8.62 -29.58 -12.44
C PRO A 266 -7.50 -30.06 -11.52
N GLY A 267 -7.61 -31.27 -10.98
CA GLY A 267 -6.64 -31.85 -10.04
C GLY A 267 -5.22 -32.05 -10.58
N SER A 268 -5.02 -31.91 -11.89
CA SER A 268 -3.70 -31.87 -12.54
C SER A 268 -3.00 -30.52 -12.45
N MET A 269 -3.66 -29.49 -11.91
CA MET A 269 -3.11 -28.16 -11.72
C MET A 269 -2.85 -27.90 -10.23
N THR A 270 -1.76 -27.20 -9.91
CA THR A 270 -1.39 -26.86 -8.54
C THR A 270 -1.37 -25.35 -8.39
N LEU A 271 -2.14 -24.84 -7.42
CA LEU A 271 -2.19 -23.43 -7.05
C LEU A 271 -1.30 -23.20 -5.82
N LYS A 272 -0.33 -22.29 -5.90
CA LYS A 272 0.57 -21.96 -4.78
C LYS A 272 0.73 -20.48 -4.61
N VAL A 273 0.92 -20.04 -3.36
CA VAL A 273 1.32 -18.67 -3.04
C VAL A 273 2.83 -18.52 -3.28
N VAL A 274 3.22 -17.59 -4.14
CA VAL A 274 4.63 -17.31 -4.47
C VAL A 274 5.13 -16.07 -3.75
N VAL A 275 4.31 -15.03 -3.72
CA VAL A 275 4.64 -13.77 -3.03
C VAL A 275 3.51 -13.46 -2.07
N ASP A 276 3.87 -13.22 -0.82
CA ASP A 276 2.98 -12.71 0.21
C ASP A 276 3.71 -11.62 0.99
N ARG A 277 3.11 -10.44 1.06
CA ARG A 277 3.68 -9.29 1.78
C ARG A 277 3.26 -9.24 3.24
N THR A 278 2.23 -9.99 3.63
CA THR A 278 1.69 -9.91 4.99
C THR A 278 2.63 -10.39 6.08
N PRO A 279 3.50 -11.42 5.89
CA PRO A 279 4.42 -11.84 6.94
C PRO A 279 5.37 -10.72 7.39
N VAL A 280 5.90 -9.94 6.43
CA VAL A 280 6.80 -8.81 6.73
C VAL A 280 6.04 -7.71 7.48
N ILE A 281 4.81 -7.39 7.03
CA ILE A 281 3.97 -6.37 7.68
C ILE A 281 3.60 -6.80 9.10
N ARG A 282 3.20 -8.07 9.30
CA ARG A 282 2.88 -8.62 10.64
C ARG A 282 4.08 -8.62 11.57
N ALA A 283 5.25 -9.03 11.05
CA ALA A 283 6.49 -9.00 11.83
C ALA A 283 6.82 -7.56 12.26
N SER A 284 6.73 -6.60 11.35
CA SER A 284 6.96 -5.19 11.65
C SER A 284 5.99 -4.64 12.70
N LEU A 285 4.69 -4.94 12.59
CA LEU A 285 3.70 -4.55 13.61
C LEU A 285 4.03 -5.15 14.97
N HIS A 286 4.32 -6.44 15.02
CA HIS A 286 4.66 -7.13 16.26
C HIS A 286 5.95 -6.58 16.91
N ASP A 287 6.96 -6.26 16.09
CA ASP A 287 8.19 -5.64 16.59
C ASP A 287 7.93 -4.25 17.19
N VAL A 288 7.06 -3.46 16.57
CA VAL A 288 6.70 -2.13 17.12
C VAL A 288 5.84 -2.26 18.38
N GLU A 289 4.85 -3.16 18.41
CA GLU A 289 4.07 -3.47 19.62
C GLU A 289 4.98 -3.92 20.79
N ARG A 290 5.91 -4.81 20.50
CA ARG A 290 6.89 -5.27 21.49
C ARG A 290 7.79 -4.12 21.96
N THR A 291 8.27 -3.28 21.05
CA THR A 291 9.12 -2.13 21.36
C THR A 291 8.35 -1.13 22.21
N LEU A 292 7.09 -0.83 21.88
CA LEU A 292 6.22 0.02 22.67
C LEU A 292 6.02 -0.54 24.09
N ALA A 293 5.72 -1.84 24.22
CA ALA A 293 5.57 -2.49 25.52
C ALA A 293 6.86 -2.43 26.35
N ILE A 294 8.02 -2.70 25.73
CA ILE A 294 9.33 -2.60 26.39
C ILE A 294 9.60 -1.15 26.80
N SER A 295 9.31 -0.18 25.95
CA SER A 295 9.50 1.24 26.25
C SER A 295 8.65 1.68 27.46
N VAL A 296 7.38 1.30 27.50
CA VAL A 296 6.49 1.58 28.63
C VAL A 296 7.01 0.91 29.90
N CYS A 297 7.41 -0.36 29.85
CA CYS A 297 7.96 -1.07 31.01
C CYS A 297 9.26 -0.42 31.52
N LEU A 298 10.15 -0.03 30.59
CA LEU A 298 11.43 0.61 30.93
C LEU A 298 11.22 1.99 31.54
N VAL A 299 10.29 2.76 31.01
CA VAL A 299 9.91 4.08 31.57
C VAL A 299 9.34 3.90 32.97
N ILE A 300 8.43 2.96 33.20
CA ILE A 300 7.88 2.63 34.52
C ILE A 300 9.01 2.25 35.50
N LEU A 301 9.95 1.41 35.04
CA LEU A 301 11.10 0.98 35.84
C LEU A 301 11.98 2.18 36.23
N VAL A 302 12.29 3.05 35.29
CA VAL A 302 13.10 4.26 35.53
C VAL A 302 12.40 5.18 36.53
N VAL A 303 11.11 5.47 36.29
CA VAL A 303 10.31 6.30 37.19
C VAL A 303 10.26 5.70 38.61
N PHE A 304 10.07 4.36 38.71
CA PHE A 304 10.11 3.68 40.00
C PHE A 304 11.48 3.81 40.69
N LEU A 305 12.57 3.69 39.95
CA LEU A 305 13.92 3.83 40.49
C LEU A 305 14.18 5.23 41.07
N PHE A 306 13.65 6.28 40.41
CA PHE A 306 13.80 7.67 40.86
C PHE A 306 12.86 8.01 42.00
N LEU A 307 11.55 7.70 41.87
CA LEU A 307 10.54 8.05 42.88
C LEU A 307 10.57 7.14 44.12
N ARG A 308 11.04 5.89 43.97
CA ARG A 308 11.17 4.89 45.05
C ARG A 308 9.88 4.63 45.85
N ASP A 309 8.74 5.07 45.35
CA ASP A 309 7.43 4.85 45.93
C ASP A 309 6.49 4.28 44.84
N ILE A 310 5.98 3.04 45.07
CA ILE A 310 5.06 2.36 44.17
C ILE A 310 3.82 3.20 43.89
N ARG A 311 3.33 3.94 44.88
CA ARG A 311 2.13 4.77 44.74
C ARG A 311 2.37 5.98 43.86
N ALA A 312 3.51 6.63 44.03
CA ALA A 312 3.93 7.74 43.18
C ALA A 312 4.14 7.26 41.73
N THR A 313 4.78 6.10 41.56
CA THR A 313 5.00 5.48 40.23
C THR A 313 3.70 5.09 39.53
N LEU A 314 2.64 4.70 40.28
CA LEU A 314 1.36 4.34 39.68
C LEU A 314 0.71 5.51 38.91
N ILE A 315 0.99 6.76 39.29
CA ILE A 315 0.39 7.94 38.66
C ILE A 315 0.83 8.11 37.18
N PRO A 316 2.13 8.18 36.86
CA PRO A 316 2.59 8.14 35.47
C PRO A 316 2.20 6.85 34.74
N CYS A 317 2.17 5.71 35.43
CA CYS A 317 1.75 4.42 34.85
C CYS A 317 0.31 4.45 34.32
N VAL A 318 -0.58 5.24 34.91
CA VAL A 318 -1.96 5.43 34.44
C VAL A 318 -2.02 6.53 33.38
N ALA A 319 -1.22 7.58 33.52
CA ALA A 319 -1.22 8.71 32.58
C ALA A 319 -0.82 8.27 31.15
N VAL A 320 0.17 7.38 31.01
CA VAL A 320 0.66 6.89 29.71
C VAL A 320 -0.43 6.16 28.91
N PRO A 321 -1.05 5.08 29.41
CA PRO A 321 -2.11 4.40 28.66
C PRO A 321 -3.29 5.31 28.33
N VAL A 322 -3.70 6.18 29.26
CA VAL A 322 -4.80 7.12 29.03
C VAL A 322 -4.46 8.07 27.87
N SER A 323 -3.24 8.62 27.85
CA SER A 323 -2.79 9.50 26.77
C SER A 323 -2.69 8.78 25.43
N LEU A 324 -2.14 7.56 25.39
CA LEU A 324 -2.03 6.77 24.17
C LEU A 324 -3.40 6.38 23.61
N ILE A 325 -4.33 5.89 24.45
CA ILE A 325 -5.68 5.54 24.04
C ILE A 325 -6.43 6.77 23.52
N SER A 326 -6.28 7.92 24.19
CA SER A 326 -6.89 9.16 23.72
C SER A 326 -6.29 9.61 22.38
N THR A 327 -4.99 9.39 22.15
CA THR A 327 -4.34 9.68 20.87
C THR A 327 -4.90 8.81 19.75
N PHE A 328 -5.14 7.51 19.98
CA PHE A 328 -5.83 6.66 19.02
C PHE A 328 -7.23 7.18 18.68
N GLY A 329 -7.97 7.67 19.68
CA GLY A 329 -9.28 8.29 19.45
C GLY A 329 -9.21 9.51 18.52
N VAL A 330 -8.20 10.38 18.69
CA VAL A 330 -8.00 11.53 17.81
C VAL A 330 -7.52 11.10 16.41
N MET A 331 -6.62 10.13 16.31
CA MET A 331 -6.22 9.56 15.02
C MET A 331 -7.42 9.03 14.24
N TYR A 332 -8.32 8.32 14.90
CA TYR A 332 -9.55 7.83 14.29
C TYR A 332 -10.45 8.96 13.76
N LEU A 333 -10.56 10.07 14.50
CA LEU A 333 -11.34 11.25 14.07
C LEU A 333 -10.74 11.96 12.84
N PHE A 334 -9.42 11.88 12.66
CA PHE A 334 -8.71 12.46 11.50
C PHE A 334 -8.52 11.47 10.35
N ASP A 335 -9.11 10.26 10.44
CA ASP A 335 -8.99 9.20 9.44
C ASP A 335 -7.53 8.77 9.16
N TYR A 336 -6.70 8.81 10.21
CA TYR A 336 -5.31 8.35 10.14
C TYR A 336 -5.23 6.84 10.40
N SER A 337 -4.42 6.17 9.58
CA SER A 337 -4.17 4.74 9.70
C SER A 337 -3.09 4.44 10.76
N LEU A 338 -3.16 3.22 11.31
CA LEU A 338 -2.07 2.68 12.12
C LEU A 338 -1.02 2.10 11.18
N ASP A 339 0.02 2.87 10.92
CA ASP A 339 1.18 2.47 10.14
C ASP A 339 2.47 2.45 11.00
N ASN A 340 3.58 2.04 10.40
CA ASN A 340 4.87 2.02 11.11
C ASN A 340 5.31 3.40 11.60
N LEU A 341 4.97 4.47 10.87
CA LEU A 341 5.36 5.83 11.24
C LEU A 341 4.54 6.35 12.41
N SER A 342 3.22 6.11 12.40
CA SER A 342 2.33 6.50 13.49
C SER A 342 2.65 5.73 14.79
N LEU A 343 2.97 4.42 14.69
CA LEU A 343 3.38 3.61 15.83
C LEU A 343 4.76 4.02 16.37
N MET A 344 5.69 4.41 15.50
CA MET A 344 6.97 4.98 15.92
C MET A 344 6.78 6.33 16.62
N ALA A 345 5.86 7.19 16.13
CA ALA A 345 5.49 8.42 16.80
C ALA A 345 4.96 8.17 18.21
N LEU A 346 4.09 7.18 18.41
CA LEU A 346 3.55 6.80 19.71
C LEU A 346 4.64 6.26 20.64
N THR A 347 5.61 5.50 20.11
CA THR A 347 6.75 5.01 20.89
C THR A 347 7.59 6.18 21.42
N ILE A 348 7.88 7.16 20.58
CA ILE A 348 8.60 8.38 20.96
C ILE A 348 7.77 9.22 21.94
N ALA A 349 6.46 9.36 21.66
CA ALA A 349 5.53 10.10 22.53
C ALA A 349 5.50 9.57 23.96
N THR A 350 5.70 8.26 24.17
CA THR A 350 5.68 7.63 25.49
C THR A 350 6.67 8.32 26.44
N GLY A 351 7.86 8.71 25.96
CA GLY A 351 8.86 9.44 26.75
C GLY A 351 8.37 10.82 27.16
N PHE A 352 7.83 11.58 26.23
CA PHE A 352 7.33 12.95 26.48
C PHE A 352 6.11 12.95 27.39
N VAL A 353 5.20 12.02 27.20
CA VAL A 353 3.98 11.86 28.02
C VAL A 353 4.32 11.62 29.49
N VAL A 354 5.35 10.82 29.75
CA VAL A 354 5.77 10.50 31.12
C VAL A 354 6.44 11.71 31.77
N ASP A 355 7.25 12.44 31.01
CA ASP A 355 7.97 13.61 31.54
C ASP A 355 7.01 14.68 32.09
N ASP A 356 5.97 15.03 31.35
CA ASP A 356 4.91 15.94 31.80
C ASP A 356 4.29 15.50 33.14
N ALA A 357 3.96 14.21 33.26
CA ALA A 357 3.37 13.66 34.48
C ALA A 357 4.33 13.65 35.65
N ILE A 358 5.64 13.39 35.43
CA ILE A 358 6.68 13.38 36.46
C ILE A 358 6.87 14.80 37.00
N VAL A 359 7.00 15.79 36.15
CA VAL A 359 7.24 17.20 36.57
C VAL A 359 6.09 17.71 37.43
N VAL A 360 4.84 17.41 37.07
CA VAL A 360 3.66 17.76 37.88
C VAL A 360 3.67 17.01 39.23
N LEU A 361 3.95 15.69 39.19
CA LEU A 361 4.01 14.86 40.38
C LEU A 361 5.07 15.33 41.37
N GLU A 362 6.28 15.63 40.90
CA GLU A 362 7.40 16.08 41.72
C GLU A 362 7.04 17.40 42.45
N ASN A 363 6.48 18.35 41.72
CA ASN A 363 6.09 19.62 42.33
C ASN A 363 5.01 19.46 43.42
N ILE A 364 4.01 18.57 43.15
CA ILE A 364 2.99 18.27 44.16
C ILE A 364 3.57 17.51 45.35
N SER A 365 4.49 16.55 45.15
CA SER A 365 5.18 15.83 46.22
C SER A 365 5.95 16.76 47.12
N ARG A 366 6.66 17.75 46.58
CA ARG A 366 7.37 18.76 47.32
C ARG A 366 6.47 19.52 48.32
N TYR A 367 5.24 19.90 47.88
CA TYR A 367 4.28 20.55 48.80
C TYR A 367 3.70 19.58 49.84
N ARG A 368 3.57 18.28 49.48
CA ARG A 368 3.17 17.25 50.42
C ARG A 368 4.21 17.01 51.51
N GLU A 369 5.50 17.00 51.17
CA GLU A 369 6.62 16.89 52.12
C GLU A 369 6.67 18.07 53.09
N GLN A 370 6.25 19.27 52.65
CA GLN A 370 6.10 20.48 53.49
C GLN A 370 4.90 20.41 54.46
N GLY A 371 4.14 19.28 54.49
CA GLY A 371 3.02 19.08 55.40
C GLY A 371 1.69 19.62 54.94
N MET A 372 1.57 20.05 53.67
CA MET A 372 0.33 20.62 53.14
C MET A 372 -0.74 19.53 52.94
N ALA A 373 -2.03 19.86 53.13
CA ALA A 373 -3.15 18.96 52.90
C ALA A 373 -3.16 18.44 51.42
N PRO A 374 -3.56 17.17 51.16
CA PRO A 374 -3.44 16.56 49.83
C PRO A 374 -4.06 17.36 48.69
N MET A 375 -5.30 17.82 48.86
CA MET A 375 -6.02 18.62 47.88
C MET A 375 -5.38 20.01 47.66
N GLN A 376 -4.93 20.65 48.75
CA GLN A 376 -4.27 21.96 48.64
C GLN A 376 -2.90 21.85 47.97
N ALA A 377 -2.12 20.82 48.30
CA ALA A 377 -0.84 20.54 47.67
C ALA A 377 -1.01 20.27 46.16
N ALA A 378 -2.01 19.49 45.77
CA ALA A 378 -2.32 19.20 44.39
C ALA A 378 -2.72 20.48 43.61
N LEU A 379 -3.62 21.29 44.15
CA LEU A 379 -4.09 22.53 43.51
C LEU A 379 -2.96 23.57 43.39
N ARG A 380 -2.19 23.76 44.47
CA ARG A 380 -1.09 24.74 44.48
C ARG A 380 0.05 24.28 43.59
N GLY A 381 0.47 23.03 43.70
CA GLY A 381 1.54 22.45 42.85
C GLY A 381 1.20 22.46 41.39
N ALA A 382 -0.04 22.06 41.00
CA ALA A 382 -0.48 22.12 39.63
C ALA A 382 -0.51 23.55 39.08
N ARG A 383 -1.06 24.50 39.85
CA ARG A 383 -1.15 25.93 39.44
C ARG A 383 0.22 26.55 39.19
N GLU A 384 1.20 26.28 40.06
CA GLU A 384 2.56 26.79 39.93
C GLU A 384 3.25 26.34 38.65
N ILE A 385 3.06 25.07 38.28
CA ILE A 385 3.79 24.46 37.15
C ILE A 385 3.03 24.51 35.84
N THR A 386 1.74 24.89 35.83
CA THR A 386 0.89 24.92 34.63
C THR A 386 1.55 25.68 33.49
N PHE A 387 2.11 26.86 33.77
CA PHE A 387 2.76 27.69 32.75
C PHE A 387 4.04 27.03 32.20
N THR A 388 4.81 26.37 33.04
CA THR A 388 6.05 25.68 32.66
C THR A 388 5.72 24.48 31.75
N VAL A 389 4.76 23.64 32.13
CA VAL A 389 4.34 22.46 31.34
C VAL A 389 3.72 22.91 30.01
N LEU A 390 2.86 23.94 30.01
CA LEU A 390 2.30 24.52 28.80
C LEU A 390 3.39 25.05 27.86
N SER A 391 4.37 25.78 28.40
CA SER A 391 5.49 26.30 27.59
C SER A 391 6.36 25.18 27.00
N MET A 392 6.64 24.11 27.76
CA MET A 392 7.36 22.95 27.30
C MET A 392 6.60 22.26 26.16
N THR A 393 5.31 22.01 26.36
CA THR A 393 4.44 21.35 25.35
C THR A 393 4.37 22.16 24.06
N VAL A 394 4.15 23.49 24.14
CA VAL A 394 4.10 24.36 22.97
C VAL A 394 5.46 24.39 22.26
N SER A 395 6.55 24.46 22.98
CA SER A 395 7.90 24.42 22.39
C SER A 395 8.17 23.11 21.68
N LEU A 396 7.74 22.00 22.27
CA LEU A 396 7.93 20.68 21.69
C LEU A 396 7.08 20.47 20.42
N VAL A 397 5.82 20.92 20.43
CA VAL A 397 4.96 20.90 19.24
C VAL A 397 5.53 21.79 18.13
N ALA A 398 6.10 22.96 18.51
CA ALA A 398 6.71 23.89 17.55
C ALA A 398 7.88 23.25 16.76
N VAL A 399 8.62 22.32 17.34
CA VAL A 399 9.69 21.57 16.65
C VAL A 399 9.15 20.74 15.48
N PHE A 400 7.90 20.30 15.54
CA PHE A 400 7.27 19.49 14.47
C PHE A 400 6.56 20.32 13.41
N LEU A 401 6.36 21.64 13.62
CA LEU A 401 5.73 22.53 12.65
C LEU A 401 6.44 22.54 11.28
N PRO A 402 7.78 22.58 11.17
CA PRO A 402 8.44 22.52 9.88
C PRO A 402 8.08 21.26 9.07
N ILE A 403 7.90 20.12 9.75
CA ILE A 403 7.50 18.86 9.12
C ILE A 403 6.06 18.95 8.59
N LEU A 404 5.16 19.60 9.31
CA LEU A 404 3.77 19.81 8.90
C LEU A 404 3.65 20.70 7.67
N PHE A 405 4.56 21.63 7.47
CA PHE A 405 4.61 22.54 6.31
C PHE A 405 5.45 21.99 5.15
N MET A 406 6.08 20.83 5.31
CA MET A 406 6.84 20.19 4.24
C MET A 406 5.91 19.77 3.10
N GLY A 407 6.25 20.18 1.88
CA GLY A 407 5.52 19.79 0.67
C GLY A 407 6.00 18.48 0.06
N GLY A 408 5.32 18.04 -0.99
CA GLY A 408 5.69 16.86 -1.76
C GLY A 408 5.38 15.52 -1.08
N MET A 409 5.98 14.45 -1.60
CA MET A 409 5.75 13.09 -1.13
C MET A 409 6.25 12.88 0.31
N MET A 410 7.42 13.43 0.63
CA MET A 410 8.01 13.33 1.98
C MET A 410 7.14 14.05 3.01
N GLY A 411 6.61 15.23 2.68
CA GLY A 411 5.69 15.94 3.55
C GLY A 411 4.42 15.14 3.87
N ARG A 412 3.86 14.42 2.90
CA ARG A 412 2.71 13.53 3.14
C ARG A 412 3.03 12.38 4.07
N LEU A 413 4.17 11.71 3.88
CA LEU A 413 4.58 10.58 4.71
C LEU A 413 4.81 11.00 6.17
N PHE A 414 5.54 12.10 6.38
CA PHE A 414 5.87 12.55 7.73
C PHE A 414 4.75 13.35 8.40
N ARG A 415 3.71 13.75 7.67
CA ARG A 415 2.60 14.52 8.24
C ARG A 415 1.83 13.71 9.28
N GLU A 416 1.51 12.45 9.00
CA GLU A 416 0.84 11.57 9.96
C GLU A 416 1.69 11.36 11.21
N PHE A 417 2.99 11.15 11.06
CA PHE A 417 3.94 11.06 12.16
C PHE A 417 3.92 12.34 13.04
N ALA A 418 4.08 13.51 12.41
CA ALA A 418 4.17 14.78 13.13
C ALA A 418 2.84 15.15 13.82
N VAL A 419 1.70 14.89 13.18
CA VAL A 419 0.38 15.12 13.78
C VAL A 419 0.14 14.15 14.94
N THR A 420 0.38 12.87 14.76
CA THR A 420 0.20 11.84 15.80
C THR A 420 1.04 12.18 17.04
N LEU A 421 2.31 12.55 16.85
CA LEU A 421 3.19 12.92 17.94
C LEU A 421 2.74 14.22 18.63
N SER A 422 2.36 15.24 17.85
CA SER A 422 1.86 16.50 18.39
C SER A 422 0.56 16.33 19.18
N VAL A 423 -0.35 15.50 18.68
CA VAL A 423 -1.60 15.16 19.36
C VAL A 423 -1.32 14.41 20.67
N ALA A 424 -0.43 13.44 20.66
CA ALA A 424 -0.05 12.69 21.86
C ALA A 424 0.50 13.62 22.97
N ILE A 425 1.33 14.58 22.59
CA ILE A 425 1.90 15.58 23.50
C ILE A 425 0.81 16.53 24.02
N LEU A 426 -0.11 16.99 23.19
CA LEU A 426 -1.23 17.86 23.61
C LEU A 426 -2.20 17.12 24.54
N VAL A 427 -2.49 15.86 24.25
CA VAL A 427 -3.31 15.01 25.12
C VAL A 427 -2.60 14.79 26.47
N SER A 428 -1.26 14.56 26.44
CA SER A 428 -0.44 14.44 27.64
C SER A 428 -0.57 15.69 28.52
N LEU A 429 -0.49 16.87 27.94
CA LEU A 429 -0.69 18.13 28.66
C LEU A 429 -2.01 18.14 29.44
N VAL A 430 -3.11 17.78 28.78
CA VAL A 430 -4.44 17.74 29.41
C VAL A 430 -4.49 16.70 30.54
N VAL A 431 -3.97 15.50 30.30
CA VAL A 431 -3.92 14.42 31.30
C VAL A 431 -3.04 14.80 32.48
N SER A 432 -1.88 15.41 32.23
CA SER A 432 -0.92 15.82 33.26
C SER A 432 -1.42 16.98 34.13
N LEU A 433 -2.23 17.87 33.58
CA LEU A 433 -2.83 18.98 34.34
C LEU A 433 -4.16 18.64 35.00
N THR A 434 -4.81 17.52 34.64
CA THR A 434 -6.12 17.11 35.20
C THR A 434 -6.04 15.82 36.01
N THR A 435 -5.68 14.73 35.35
CA THR A 435 -5.67 13.38 35.94
C THR A 435 -4.54 13.23 36.95
N THR A 436 -3.33 13.71 36.63
CA THR A 436 -2.17 13.60 37.52
C THR A 436 -2.38 14.30 38.85
N PRO A 437 -2.82 15.59 38.96
CA PRO A 437 -3.11 16.23 40.23
C PRO A 437 -4.22 15.55 41.01
N MET A 438 -5.28 15.08 40.32
CA MET A 438 -6.38 14.35 40.95
C MET A 438 -5.88 13.06 41.61
N MET A 439 -5.05 12.30 40.89
CA MET A 439 -4.45 11.07 41.43
C MET A 439 -3.48 11.36 42.56
N CYS A 440 -2.64 12.41 42.47
CA CYS A 440 -1.75 12.85 43.52
C CYS A 440 -2.51 13.17 44.84
N ALA A 441 -3.66 13.86 44.72
CA ALA A 441 -4.51 14.19 45.87
C ALA A 441 -5.08 12.95 46.58
N ARG A 442 -5.31 11.85 45.85
CA ARG A 442 -5.97 10.63 46.38
C ARG A 442 -4.97 9.52 46.75
N VAL A 443 -3.90 9.37 46.03
CA VAL A 443 -2.99 8.22 46.09
C VAL A 443 -1.76 8.47 46.94
N LEU A 444 -1.22 9.72 46.94
CA LEU A 444 -0.02 10.09 47.71
C LEU A 444 -0.33 10.14 49.22
N LYS A 445 0.39 9.35 49.99
CA LYS A 445 0.37 9.40 51.46
C LYS A 445 1.52 10.29 51.99
N PRO A 446 1.37 10.92 53.17
CA PRO A 446 2.46 11.66 53.79
C PRO A 446 3.61 10.72 54.16
N GLU A 447 4.83 11.11 53.87
CA GLU A 447 6.05 10.31 54.18
C GLU A 447 6.44 10.33 55.66
N ALA A 448 5.79 11.10 56.51
CA ALA A 448 6.10 11.24 57.92
C ALA A 448 5.98 9.86 58.62
N GLY A 449 7.12 9.27 58.98
CA GLY A 449 7.22 8.06 59.79
C GLY A 449 7.58 6.75 59.07
N ARG A 450 7.97 6.75 57.81
CA ARG A 450 8.43 5.54 57.12
C ARG A 450 9.86 5.14 57.54
N ILE A 451 10.02 3.94 58.05
CA ILE A 451 11.32 3.32 58.28
C ILE A 451 11.90 2.88 56.94
N HIS A 452 12.91 3.56 56.50
CA HIS A 452 13.53 3.29 55.18
C HIS A 452 14.45 2.05 55.28
N GLY A 453 14.26 1.06 54.38
CA GLY A 453 15.06 -0.18 54.29
C GLY A 453 16.50 0.09 53.82
N ARG A 454 17.38 -0.93 53.94
CA ARG A 454 18.81 -0.87 53.54
C ARG A 454 18.99 -0.44 52.06
N TRP A 455 18.13 -0.94 51.15
CA TRP A 455 18.18 -0.59 49.73
C TRP A 455 17.88 0.89 49.46
N TYR A 456 16.92 1.46 50.15
CA TYR A 456 16.59 2.89 50.06
C TYR A 456 17.81 3.78 50.44
N ARG A 457 18.46 3.47 51.55
CA ARG A 457 19.65 4.22 52.03
C ARG A 457 20.85 4.10 51.07
N MET A 458 21.04 2.94 50.45
CA MET A 458 22.10 2.73 49.45
C MET A 458 21.85 3.55 48.18
N SER A 459 20.63 3.54 47.69
CA SER A 459 20.21 4.36 46.54
C SER A 459 20.30 5.85 46.85
N GLU A 460 19.90 6.29 48.07
CA GLU A 460 19.98 7.68 48.50
C GLU A 460 21.43 8.20 48.51
N ARG A 461 22.37 7.45 49.05
CA ARG A 461 23.79 7.77 49.00
C ARG A 461 24.34 7.86 47.57
N PHE A 462 23.91 6.99 46.68
CA PHE A 462 24.30 7.04 45.28
C PHE A 462 23.84 8.36 44.63
N PHE A 463 22.55 8.71 44.80
CA PHE A 463 21.99 9.93 44.24
C PHE A 463 22.53 11.20 44.88
N GLU A 464 22.79 11.18 46.19
CA GLU A 464 23.47 12.30 46.89
C GLU A 464 24.92 12.49 46.38
N GLY A 465 25.65 11.39 46.14
CA GLY A 465 26.96 11.42 45.49
C GLY A 465 26.93 12.03 44.10
N LEU A 466 25.93 11.62 43.27
CA LEU A 466 25.70 12.14 41.93
C LEU A 466 25.35 13.64 41.95
N ARG A 467 24.47 14.04 42.89
CA ARG A 467 24.10 15.46 43.10
C ARG A 467 25.29 16.31 43.55
N GLY A 468 26.11 15.78 44.45
CA GLY A 468 27.35 16.44 44.90
C GLY A 468 28.36 16.63 43.77
N GLY A 469 28.55 15.59 42.94
CA GLY A 469 29.40 15.63 41.76
C GLY A 469 28.90 16.67 40.74
N TYR A 470 27.58 16.66 40.45
CA TYR A 470 26.96 17.66 39.59
C TYR A 470 27.10 19.08 40.10
N ALA A 471 26.80 19.32 41.38
CA ALA A 471 26.93 20.61 42.00
C ALA A 471 28.38 21.15 41.94
N GLY A 472 29.37 20.25 42.14
CA GLY A 472 30.78 20.56 41.97
C GLY A 472 31.18 20.95 40.57
N SER A 473 30.76 20.16 39.58
CA SER A 473 31.02 20.43 38.15
C SER A 473 30.34 21.71 37.69
N LEU A 474 29.07 21.91 38.06
CA LEU A 474 28.33 23.15 37.76
C LEU A 474 29.01 24.38 38.38
N GLY A 475 29.45 24.28 39.65
CA GLY A 475 30.19 25.33 40.29
C GLY A 475 31.50 25.68 39.58
N TRP A 476 32.21 24.68 39.05
CA TRP A 476 33.41 24.89 38.25
C TRP A 476 33.08 25.55 36.90
N VAL A 477 32.06 25.08 36.18
CA VAL A 477 31.57 25.67 34.93
C VAL A 477 31.21 27.14 35.08
N LEU A 478 30.44 27.48 36.11
CA LEU A 478 30.00 28.87 36.38
C LEU A 478 31.18 29.78 36.77
N ARG A 479 32.26 29.23 37.31
CA ARG A 479 33.48 29.99 37.61
C ARG A 479 34.37 30.24 36.39
N HIS A 480 34.17 29.45 35.30
CA HIS A 480 35.02 29.57 34.09
C HIS A 480 34.18 29.84 32.83
N PRO A 481 33.34 30.89 32.78
CA PRO A 481 32.41 31.13 31.68
C PRO A 481 33.09 31.33 30.32
N ARG A 482 34.30 31.93 30.30
CA ARG A 482 35.07 32.12 29.05
C ARG A 482 35.60 30.81 28.50
N GLY A 483 36.08 29.90 29.32
CA GLY A 483 36.53 28.59 28.92
C GLY A 483 35.38 27.76 28.37
N MET A 484 34.20 27.84 28.97
CA MET A 484 33.01 27.14 28.49
C MET A 484 32.50 27.71 27.18
N LEU A 485 32.59 29.02 26.95
CA LEU A 485 32.24 29.63 25.66
C LEU A 485 33.16 29.10 24.56
N VAL A 486 34.47 29.03 24.80
CA VAL A 486 35.44 28.47 23.84
C VAL A 486 35.15 27.00 23.55
N LEU A 487 34.85 26.20 24.58
CA LEU A 487 34.48 24.81 24.43
C LEU A 487 33.21 24.63 23.56
N THR A 488 32.18 25.44 23.83
CA THR A 488 30.93 25.42 23.07
C THR A 488 31.16 25.81 21.61
N LEU A 489 31.95 26.83 21.33
CA LEU A 489 32.30 27.22 19.96
C LEU A 489 33.16 26.15 19.27
N ALA A 490 34.08 25.52 19.97
CA ALA A 490 34.89 24.43 19.44
C ALA A 490 34.03 23.18 19.12
N THR A 491 33.08 22.79 19.99
CA THR A 491 32.15 21.69 19.70
C THR A 491 31.25 22.01 18.54
N MET A 492 30.78 23.26 18.41
CA MET A 492 29.97 23.70 17.27
C MET A 492 30.76 23.67 15.96
N ALA A 493 32.01 24.15 15.98
CA ALA A 493 32.87 24.05 14.80
C ALA A 493 33.19 22.61 14.40
N PHE A 494 33.44 21.73 15.39
CA PHE A 494 33.67 20.31 15.15
C PHE A 494 32.43 19.59 14.62
N SER A 495 31.22 20.03 14.99
CA SER A 495 29.95 19.47 14.48
C SER A 495 29.64 19.87 13.02
N ILE A 496 30.25 20.95 12.52
CA ILE A 496 30.07 21.43 11.14
C ILE A 496 31.09 20.75 10.20
N TYR A 497 32.25 20.34 10.72
CA TYR A 497 33.31 19.65 9.97
C TYR A 497 33.05 18.14 9.94
#